data_3e328882dfc9570015100c52e7f68daf
#
_entry.id   3e328882dfc9570015100c52e7f68daf
#
_cell.length_a   1.000
_cell.length_b   1.000
_cell.length_c   1.000
_cell.angle_alpha   90.00
_cell.angle_beta   90.00
_cell.angle_gamma   90.00
#
_symmetry.space_group_name_H-M   'P 1'
#
loop_
_entity.id
_entity.type
_entity.pdbx_description
1 polymer ?
#
loop_
_entity_poly.entity_id
_entity_poly.type
_entity_poly.pdbx_seq_one_letter_code
_entity_poly.pdbx_strand_id
1 'polypeptide(L)'
;MLRSLHVKNLALIRETEVEFGEGLNILTGETGAGKSLLIGSVNLALGGKFEKDMLRRGEESGLVELVFDCEEERLAEKLKSMDIEPSEDGTVILSRKLSSGKSICRINGETVTAKQVKELSELLIDIHGQHEHQSLLNKKKHMEILDAYAGVEFAECAENVAALYHECAALEKKIAEETLDDASRGREQSLAEFEQREIADAGLQPGEDEELEQAYRKMTNSRKIAESLAESYRQSGGDAEGGAGNSLSRALRALRSVTMYDPALEQMEEQLAEVESLLADYNHDVSEYMSDLEFDEADFRSTEERLNTINHLKGKYGNSIEEILKYKEEKEAYLEKLADYDAYMQKLHAEWEEKQTLRTKACEELSKIRQKNAAALTQKLKAALINLNFLTVEFDIAVRPGQTITAKGYDDVEFLISTNPGESLKPLSQVASGGELSRIMLAIKTVLAGRDEIDTLIFDEIDTGISGRTAWKVAEQLSVLSGAHQVICITHLPQIAAMADVHFVIEKSSTDDMTITDIRKVADEESLAELARLLGSDALTEAALSNAKEMKEQANAFKEVR
;
A
#
# COMPACT_ATOMS: atom_id res chain seq x y z
N MET A 1 -16.27 18.81 2.71
CA MET A 1 -17.40 19.41 1.92
C MET A 1 -16.89 20.15 0.70
N LEU A 2 -17.67 20.27 -0.40
CA LEU A 2 -17.28 21.07 -1.58
C LEU A 2 -17.45 22.57 -1.27
N ARG A 3 -16.35 23.31 -1.22
CA ARG A 3 -16.36 24.74 -0.94
C ARG A 3 -16.65 25.57 -2.19
N SER A 4 -15.92 25.29 -3.30
CA SER A 4 -16.13 26.04 -4.52
C SER A 4 -15.89 25.21 -5.78
N LEU A 5 -16.51 25.65 -6.87
CA LEU A 5 -16.31 25.19 -8.23
C LEU A 5 -15.91 26.39 -9.09
N HIS A 6 -14.74 26.34 -9.72
CA HIS A 6 -14.32 27.28 -10.72
C HIS A 6 -14.22 26.61 -12.10
N VAL A 7 -14.87 27.18 -13.08
CA VAL A 7 -14.89 26.69 -14.47
C VAL A 7 -14.51 27.81 -15.42
N LYS A 8 -13.57 27.51 -16.32
CA LYS A 8 -13.11 28.47 -17.34
C LYS A 8 -13.02 27.79 -18.70
N ASN A 9 -13.59 28.46 -19.74
CA ASN A 9 -13.55 28.06 -21.15
C ASN A 9 -14.09 26.62 -21.40
N LEU A 10 -15.19 26.29 -20.79
CA LEU A 10 -15.84 24.98 -20.98
C LEU A 10 -17.22 25.14 -21.63
N ALA A 11 -17.38 24.60 -22.83
CA ALA A 11 -18.63 24.64 -23.62
C ALA A 11 -19.24 26.05 -23.68
N LEU A 12 -20.38 26.30 -23.01
CA LEU A 12 -21.04 27.60 -22.95
C LEU A 12 -20.55 28.50 -21.79
N ILE A 13 -19.75 27.97 -20.88
CA ILE A 13 -19.20 28.72 -19.75
C ILE A 13 -17.91 29.40 -20.18
N ARG A 14 -17.86 30.72 -20.11
CA ARG A 14 -16.63 31.50 -20.31
C ARG A 14 -15.77 31.45 -19.06
N GLU A 15 -16.33 31.86 -17.94
CA GLU A 15 -15.71 31.80 -16.62
C GLU A 15 -16.83 31.96 -15.58
N THR A 16 -16.89 31.05 -14.62
CA THR A 16 -17.81 31.14 -13.51
C THR A 16 -17.16 30.54 -12.26
N GLU A 17 -17.47 31.14 -11.13
CA GLU A 17 -17.06 30.64 -9.82
C GLU A 17 -18.30 30.55 -8.94
N VAL A 18 -18.49 29.39 -8.31
CA VAL A 18 -19.65 29.10 -7.46
C VAL A 18 -19.14 28.69 -6.09
N GLU A 19 -19.48 29.43 -5.06
CA GLU A 19 -19.20 29.09 -3.67
C GLU A 19 -20.44 28.44 -3.06
N PHE A 20 -20.30 27.16 -2.69
CA PHE A 20 -21.38 26.41 -2.05
C PHE A 20 -21.39 26.64 -0.54
N GLY A 21 -22.59 26.60 0.04
CA GLY A 21 -22.78 26.63 1.50
C GLY A 21 -22.98 25.25 2.09
N GLU A 22 -23.06 25.20 3.40
CA GLU A 22 -23.56 24.04 4.12
C GLU A 22 -25.06 23.80 3.83
N GLY A 23 -25.57 22.60 4.14
CA GLY A 23 -26.96 22.27 3.99
C GLY A 23 -27.38 22.06 2.53
N LEU A 24 -28.56 22.54 2.16
CA LEU A 24 -29.21 22.28 0.87
C LEU A 24 -28.96 23.43 -0.12
N ASN A 25 -28.07 23.18 -1.06
CA ASN A 25 -27.76 24.07 -2.17
C ASN A 25 -28.62 23.71 -3.38
N ILE A 26 -29.49 24.62 -3.82
CA ILE A 26 -30.38 24.40 -4.97
C ILE A 26 -29.97 25.27 -6.14
N LEU A 27 -29.89 24.65 -7.31
CA LEU A 27 -29.62 25.32 -8.57
C LEU A 27 -30.89 25.25 -9.45
N THR A 28 -31.47 26.40 -9.77
CA THR A 28 -32.57 26.52 -10.72
C THR A 28 -32.11 27.17 -12.01
N GLY A 29 -32.96 27.16 -13.02
CA GLY A 29 -32.69 27.81 -14.30
C GLY A 29 -33.45 27.17 -15.45
N GLU A 30 -33.41 27.78 -16.63
CA GLU A 30 -34.07 27.26 -17.83
C GLU A 30 -33.53 25.88 -18.24
N THR A 31 -34.44 25.04 -18.77
CA THR A 31 -34.11 23.71 -19.29
C THR A 31 -33.15 23.79 -20.47
N GLY A 32 -32.05 23.05 -20.42
CA GLY A 32 -31.04 22.95 -21.49
C GLY A 32 -29.62 23.03 -20.98
N ALA A 33 -28.66 23.12 -21.85
CA ALA A 33 -27.22 22.89 -21.66
C ALA A 33 -26.52 23.44 -20.38
N GLY A 34 -27.06 24.40 -19.64
CA GLY A 34 -26.38 24.99 -18.47
C GLY A 34 -26.29 24.05 -17.25
N LYS A 35 -27.35 23.32 -16.93
CA LYS A 35 -27.42 22.39 -15.79
C LYS A 35 -26.51 21.18 -16.00
N SER A 36 -26.63 20.54 -17.16
CA SER A 36 -25.78 19.39 -17.53
C SER A 36 -24.30 19.78 -17.70
N LEU A 37 -24.02 21.04 -18.05
CA LEU A 37 -22.65 21.55 -18.16
C LEU A 37 -21.97 21.67 -16.80
N LEU A 38 -22.69 22.09 -15.77
CA LEU A 38 -22.14 22.19 -14.43
C LEU A 38 -21.76 20.80 -13.90
N ILE A 39 -22.66 19.83 -13.99
CA ILE A 39 -22.39 18.44 -13.57
C ILE A 39 -21.27 17.83 -14.41
N GLY A 40 -21.31 18.06 -15.75
CA GLY A 40 -20.23 17.62 -16.64
C GLY A 40 -18.88 18.22 -16.26
N SER A 41 -18.86 19.49 -15.77
CA SER A 41 -17.64 20.14 -15.28
C SER A 41 -17.13 19.48 -14.00
N VAL A 42 -18.01 19.23 -13.03
CA VAL A 42 -17.67 18.51 -11.80
C VAL A 42 -17.12 17.11 -12.12
N ASN A 43 -17.85 16.33 -12.92
CA ASN A 43 -17.42 15.01 -13.35
C ASN A 43 -16.07 15.00 -14.05
N LEU A 44 -15.84 16.02 -14.89
CA LEU A 44 -14.56 16.17 -15.58
C LEU A 44 -13.42 16.40 -14.59
N ALA A 45 -13.60 17.24 -13.58
CA ALA A 45 -12.60 17.46 -12.53
C ALA A 45 -12.34 16.19 -11.69
N LEU A 46 -13.37 15.38 -11.44
CA LEU A 46 -13.32 14.11 -10.71
C LEU A 46 -12.72 12.92 -11.50
N GLY A 47 -12.12 13.20 -12.67
CA GLY A 47 -11.44 12.18 -13.47
C GLY A 47 -12.28 11.57 -14.59
N GLY A 48 -13.49 12.10 -14.85
CA GLY A 48 -14.36 11.70 -15.96
C GLY A 48 -13.71 11.81 -17.34
N LYS A 49 -14.34 11.23 -18.36
CA LYS A 49 -13.83 11.21 -19.72
C LYS A 49 -13.84 12.61 -20.34
N PHE A 50 -12.71 13.03 -20.90
CA PHE A 50 -12.61 14.28 -21.66
C PHE A 50 -12.98 14.05 -23.13
N GLU A 51 -13.93 14.84 -23.65
CA GLU A 51 -14.28 14.91 -25.06
C GLU A 51 -13.88 16.28 -25.62
N LYS A 52 -13.39 16.31 -26.87
CA LYS A 52 -12.80 17.54 -27.45
C LYS A 52 -13.82 18.68 -27.64
N ASP A 53 -15.08 18.35 -27.77
CA ASP A 53 -16.20 19.29 -27.91
C ASP A 53 -16.61 19.94 -26.59
N MET A 54 -16.08 19.46 -25.46
CA MET A 54 -16.24 20.12 -24.17
C MET A 54 -15.48 21.45 -24.07
N LEU A 55 -14.42 21.63 -24.83
CA LEU A 55 -13.69 22.91 -24.85
C LEU A 55 -14.49 23.97 -25.60
N ARG A 56 -14.55 25.21 -25.06
CA ARG A 56 -15.25 26.33 -25.68
C ARG A 56 -14.69 26.63 -27.07
N ARG A 57 -15.55 26.87 -28.05
CA ARG A 57 -15.13 27.17 -29.44
C ARG A 57 -14.27 28.42 -29.48
N GLY A 58 -13.13 28.31 -30.11
CA GLY A 58 -12.16 29.41 -30.24
C GLY A 58 -11.13 29.53 -29.13
N GLU A 59 -11.27 28.69 -28.08
CA GLU A 59 -10.32 28.69 -26.95
C GLU A 59 -9.31 27.54 -27.08
N GLU A 60 -8.05 27.81 -26.71
CA GLU A 60 -6.97 26.83 -26.76
C GLU A 60 -6.86 25.98 -25.47
N SER A 61 -7.40 26.51 -24.36
CA SER A 61 -7.36 25.84 -23.06
C SER A 61 -8.57 26.15 -22.21
N GLY A 62 -8.94 25.18 -21.36
CA GLY A 62 -9.97 25.30 -20.33
C GLY A 62 -9.44 24.81 -18.99
N LEU A 63 -10.14 25.17 -17.93
CA LEU A 63 -9.83 24.77 -16.55
C LEU A 63 -11.12 24.44 -15.82
N VAL A 64 -11.09 23.35 -15.04
CA VAL A 64 -12.09 23.10 -14.00
C VAL A 64 -11.33 22.84 -12.70
N GLU A 65 -11.79 23.48 -11.63
CA GLU A 65 -11.18 23.37 -10.32
C GLU A 65 -12.28 23.20 -9.27
N LEU A 66 -12.10 22.22 -8.36
CA LEU A 66 -12.95 21.95 -7.21
C LEU A 66 -12.10 22.11 -5.96
N VAL A 67 -12.60 22.86 -4.99
CA VAL A 67 -11.96 23.05 -3.69
C VAL A 67 -12.84 22.36 -2.63
N PHE A 68 -12.25 21.46 -1.88
CA PHE A 68 -12.91 20.72 -0.80
C PHE A 68 -12.31 21.09 0.55
N ASP A 69 -13.16 21.34 1.54
CA ASP A 69 -12.77 21.43 2.93
C ASP A 69 -12.70 20.01 3.52
N CYS A 70 -11.54 19.66 4.09
CA CYS A 70 -11.19 18.32 4.56
C CYS A 70 -10.71 18.34 6.03
N GLU A 71 -11.44 19.06 6.89
CA GLU A 71 -11.06 19.24 8.31
C GLU A 71 -11.32 18.00 9.16
N GLU A 72 -12.08 17.01 8.69
CA GLU A 72 -12.34 15.79 9.45
C GLU A 72 -11.10 14.91 9.60
N GLU A 73 -10.76 14.56 10.83
CA GLU A 73 -9.57 13.76 11.21
C GLU A 73 -9.54 12.40 10.48
N ARG A 74 -10.70 11.77 10.29
CA ARG A 74 -10.86 10.51 9.52
C ARG A 74 -10.50 10.64 8.04
N LEU A 75 -10.92 11.75 7.43
CA LEU A 75 -10.62 12.02 6.02
C LEU A 75 -9.13 12.32 5.85
N ALA A 76 -8.53 13.05 6.81
CA ALA A 76 -7.12 13.35 6.83
C ALA A 76 -6.25 12.08 6.90
N GLU A 77 -6.62 11.07 7.68
CA GLU A 77 -5.92 9.78 7.73
C GLU A 77 -5.99 9.03 6.39
N LYS A 78 -7.16 9.02 5.74
CA LYS A 78 -7.32 8.40 4.41
C LYS A 78 -6.50 9.12 3.34
N LEU A 79 -6.52 10.46 3.34
CA LEU A 79 -5.72 11.29 2.43
C LEU A 79 -4.22 11.00 2.61
N LYS A 80 -3.76 10.93 3.86
CA LYS A 80 -2.37 10.60 4.18
C LYS A 80 -1.96 9.21 3.70
N SER A 81 -2.87 8.23 3.75
CA SER A 81 -2.61 6.88 3.21
C SER A 81 -2.46 6.86 1.67
N MET A 82 -2.92 7.93 0.98
CA MET A 82 -2.80 8.14 -0.46
C MET A 82 -1.64 9.10 -0.82
N ASP A 83 -0.78 9.48 0.14
CA ASP A 83 0.28 10.48 -0.01
C ASP A 83 -0.25 11.87 -0.42
N ILE A 84 -1.47 12.23 0.04
CA ILE A 84 -2.09 13.53 -0.23
C ILE A 84 -2.14 14.31 1.07
N GLU A 85 -1.45 15.44 1.11
CA GLU A 85 -1.50 16.38 2.23
C GLU A 85 -2.46 17.53 1.90
N PRO A 86 -3.49 17.79 2.74
CA PRO A 86 -4.28 19.02 2.64
C PRO A 86 -3.42 20.26 2.77
N SER A 87 -3.85 21.39 2.20
CA SER A 87 -3.22 22.68 2.39
C SER A 87 -3.23 23.12 3.86
N GLU A 88 -2.48 24.15 4.23
CA GLU A 88 -2.41 24.68 5.62
C GLU A 88 -3.79 25.09 6.19
N ASP A 89 -4.74 25.43 5.32
CA ASP A 89 -6.13 25.75 5.65
C ASP A 89 -7.09 24.55 5.61
N GLY A 90 -6.57 23.31 5.55
CA GLY A 90 -7.37 22.10 5.54
C GLY A 90 -8.06 21.80 4.21
N THR A 91 -7.70 22.47 3.11
CA THR A 91 -8.34 22.28 1.81
C THR A 91 -7.61 21.30 0.90
N VAL A 92 -8.37 20.62 0.03
CA VAL A 92 -7.87 19.81 -1.08
C VAL A 92 -8.41 20.36 -2.40
N ILE A 93 -7.51 20.66 -3.34
CA ILE A 93 -7.83 21.23 -4.63
C ILE A 93 -7.68 20.19 -5.72
N LEU A 94 -8.79 19.83 -6.39
CA LEU A 94 -8.80 19.03 -7.59
C LEU A 94 -8.89 19.91 -8.80
N SER A 95 -7.90 19.92 -9.67
CA SER A 95 -7.96 20.73 -10.89
C SER A 95 -7.68 19.90 -12.13
N ARG A 96 -8.38 20.23 -13.22
CA ARG A 96 -8.17 19.65 -14.54
C ARG A 96 -8.00 20.72 -15.58
N LYS A 97 -6.80 20.81 -16.11
CA LYS A 97 -6.48 21.70 -17.24
C LYS A 97 -6.67 20.96 -18.56
N LEU A 98 -7.43 21.56 -19.45
CA LEU A 98 -7.74 21.06 -20.78
C LEU A 98 -6.95 21.81 -21.83
N SER A 99 -6.54 21.15 -22.88
CA SER A 99 -5.96 21.74 -24.08
C SER A 99 -6.29 20.87 -25.29
N SER A 100 -6.04 21.35 -26.52
CA SER A 100 -6.40 20.66 -27.78
C SER A 100 -5.96 19.18 -27.77
N GLY A 101 -6.83 18.27 -27.29
CA GLY A 101 -6.66 16.82 -27.30
C GLY A 101 -5.88 16.23 -26.12
N LYS A 102 -5.53 17.01 -25.09
CA LYS A 102 -4.87 16.55 -23.87
C LYS A 102 -5.56 17.15 -22.64
N SER A 103 -5.59 16.38 -21.54
CA SER A 103 -6.01 16.90 -20.24
C SER A 103 -5.01 16.49 -19.18
N ILE A 104 -4.76 17.37 -18.22
CA ILE A 104 -3.84 17.16 -17.10
C ILE A 104 -4.65 17.31 -15.81
N CYS A 105 -4.64 16.26 -14.99
CA CYS A 105 -5.24 16.27 -13.66
C CYS A 105 -4.18 16.67 -12.62
N ARG A 106 -4.60 17.43 -11.62
CA ARG A 106 -3.75 17.82 -10.49
C ARG A 106 -4.51 17.73 -9.19
N ILE A 107 -3.80 17.36 -8.14
CA ILE A 107 -4.24 17.44 -6.74
C ILE A 107 -3.26 18.37 -6.03
N ASN A 108 -3.75 19.42 -5.40
CA ASN A 108 -2.94 20.44 -4.71
C ASN A 108 -1.76 20.98 -5.58
N GLY A 109 -2.00 21.11 -6.90
CA GLY A 109 -1.00 21.56 -7.86
C GLY A 109 -0.08 20.47 -8.42
N GLU A 110 0.01 19.30 -7.81
CA GLU A 110 0.79 18.16 -8.27
C GLU A 110 0.09 17.39 -9.39
N THR A 111 0.82 16.98 -10.40
CA THR A 111 0.26 16.24 -11.55
C THR A 111 0.04 14.77 -11.17
N VAL A 112 -1.19 14.31 -11.33
CA VAL A 112 -1.63 12.95 -10.98
C VAL A 112 -2.35 12.28 -12.14
N THR A 113 -2.58 10.96 -12.02
CA THR A 113 -3.37 10.20 -12.98
C THR A 113 -4.88 10.40 -12.74
N ALA A 114 -5.69 10.25 -13.80
CA ALA A 114 -7.15 10.28 -13.65
C ALA A 114 -7.68 9.18 -12.70
N LYS A 115 -6.95 8.06 -12.56
CA LYS A 115 -7.30 6.98 -11.63
C LYS A 115 -7.15 7.44 -10.19
N GLN A 116 -6.05 8.10 -9.83
CA GLN A 116 -5.84 8.65 -8.48
C GLN A 116 -6.87 9.71 -8.13
N VAL A 117 -7.22 10.60 -9.09
CA VAL A 117 -8.30 11.57 -8.87
C VAL A 117 -9.63 10.86 -8.61
N LYS A 118 -9.94 9.79 -9.35
CA LYS A 118 -11.17 9.02 -9.16
C LYS A 118 -11.22 8.33 -7.79
N GLU A 119 -10.13 7.70 -7.38
CA GLU A 119 -10.01 7.07 -6.05
C GLU A 119 -10.21 8.11 -4.93
N LEU A 120 -9.64 9.30 -5.06
CA LEU A 120 -9.85 10.38 -4.12
C LEU A 120 -11.30 10.90 -4.17
N SER A 121 -11.87 11.07 -5.36
CA SER A 121 -13.23 11.61 -5.52
C SER A 121 -14.29 10.74 -4.85
N GLU A 122 -14.09 9.41 -4.82
CA GLU A 122 -15.00 8.47 -4.14
C GLU A 122 -15.07 8.68 -2.60
N LEU A 123 -14.12 9.42 -2.02
CA LEU A 123 -14.10 9.80 -0.60
C LEU A 123 -14.73 11.17 -0.34
N LEU A 124 -14.77 12.05 -1.34
CA LEU A 124 -15.14 13.46 -1.17
C LEU A 124 -16.58 13.77 -1.59
N ILE A 125 -17.07 13.09 -2.64
CA ILE A 125 -18.32 13.46 -3.28
C ILE A 125 -19.00 12.26 -3.95
N ASP A 126 -20.34 12.21 -3.88
CA ASP A 126 -21.16 11.22 -4.57
C ASP A 126 -22.17 11.93 -5.47
N ILE A 127 -22.25 11.53 -6.75
CA ILE A 127 -23.10 12.15 -7.76
C ILE A 127 -24.16 11.17 -8.21
N HIS A 128 -25.41 11.57 -8.11
CA HIS A 128 -26.59 10.77 -8.44
C HIS A 128 -27.33 11.37 -9.66
N GLY A 129 -27.17 10.75 -10.84
CA GLY A 129 -27.76 11.19 -12.12
C GLY A 129 -27.62 10.14 -13.22
N GLN A 130 -27.99 10.48 -14.48
CA GLN A 130 -28.10 9.52 -15.59
C GLN A 130 -26.77 8.89 -16.05
N HIS A 131 -25.62 9.48 -15.79
CA HIS A 131 -24.42 9.12 -16.55
C HIS A 131 -23.17 8.80 -15.75
N GLU A 132 -23.12 8.92 -14.40
CA GLU A 132 -21.82 8.76 -13.74
C GLU A 132 -21.86 8.38 -12.26
N HIS A 133 -20.75 7.83 -11.80
CA HIS A 133 -20.27 7.56 -10.43
C HIS A 133 -21.29 7.03 -9.40
N GLN A 134 -22.16 6.15 -9.83
CA GLN A 134 -23.14 5.54 -8.95
C GLN A 134 -22.46 4.45 -8.13
N SER A 135 -21.86 4.84 -7.03
CA SER A 135 -21.21 3.91 -6.08
C SER A 135 -22.15 2.76 -5.70
N LEU A 136 -23.46 3.08 -5.54
CA LEU A 136 -24.50 2.12 -5.18
C LEU A 136 -24.94 1.16 -6.30
N LEU A 137 -24.56 1.37 -7.57
CA LEU A 137 -24.75 0.36 -8.61
C LEU A 137 -23.66 -0.71 -8.59
N ASN A 138 -22.56 -0.45 -7.87
CA ASN A 138 -21.51 -1.42 -7.70
C ASN A 138 -21.88 -2.41 -6.59
N LYS A 139 -22.10 -3.66 -6.96
CA LYS A 139 -22.44 -4.74 -6.04
C LYS A 139 -21.49 -4.85 -4.83
N LYS A 140 -20.19 -4.52 -5.00
CA LYS A 140 -19.23 -4.52 -3.90
C LYS A 140 -19.58 -3.52 -2.80
N LYS A 141 -20.19 -2.38 -3.14
CA LYS A 141 -20.62 -1.37 -2.18
C LYS A 141 -21.85 -1.77 -1.38
N HIS A 142 -22.71 -2.68 -1.92
CA HIS A 142 -23.90 -3.14 -1.20
C HIS A 142 -23.56 -3.81 0.14
N MET A 143 -22.47 -4.61 0.16
CA MET A 143 -22.00 -5.23 1.39
C MET A 143 -21.44 -4.19 2.36
N GLU A 144 -20.66 -3.22 1.89
CA GLU A 144 -20.10 -2.15 2.73
C GLU A 144 -21.20 -1.31 3.38
N ILE A 145 -22.27 -1.02 2.66
CA ILE A 145 -23.43 -0.29 3.16
C ILE A 145 -24.17 -1.10 4.23
N LEU A 146 -24.39 -2.39 4.00
CA LEU A 146 -25.04 -3.26 4.97
C LEU A 146 -24.19 -3.40 6.24
N ASP A 147 -22.88 -3.55 6.06
CA ASP A 147 -21.91 -3.67 7.16
C ASP A 147 -21.83 -2.37 7.98
N ALA A 148 -21.81 -1.20 7.32
CA ALA A 148 -21.88 0.10 8.00
C ALA A 148 -23.19 0.31 8.79
N TYR A 149 -24.30 -0.27 8.30
CA TYR A 149 -25.59 -0.22 9.02
C TYR A 149 -25.59 -1.10 10.27
N ALA A 150 -24.81 -2.19 10.32
CA ALA A 150 -24.89 -3.22 11.34
C ALA A 150 -24.33 -2.83 12.73
N GLY A 151 -23.41 -1.85 12.83
CA GLY A 151 -22.93 -1.32 14.11
C GLY A 151 -21.88 -2.18 14.83
N VAL A 152 -21.74 -2.01 16.17
CA VAL A 152 -20.65 -2.56 16.98
C VAL A 152 -20.64 -4.10 17.02
N GLU A 153 -21.79 -4.75 17.18
CA GLU A 153 -21.92 -6.22 17.21
C GLU A 153 -21.35 -6.88 15.93
N PHE A 154 -21.50 -6.20 14.80
CA PHE A 154 -20.92 -6.61 13.54
C PHE A 154 -19.41 -6.44 13.51
N ALA A 155 -18.89 -5.32 14.02
CA ALA A 155 -17.46 -5.00 13.96
C ALA A 155 -16.62 -6.07 14.69
N GLU A 156 -17.02 -6.47 15.90
CA GLU A 156 -16.33 -7.51 16.66
C GLU A 156 -16.31 -8.86 15.93
N CYS A 157 -17.45 -9.23 15.32
CA CYS A 157 -17.54 -10.49 14.56
C CYS A 157 -16.72 -10.44 13.28
N ALA A 158 -16.69 -9.30 12.58
CA ALA A 158 -15.92 -9.08 11.37
C ALA A 158 -14.40 -9.12 11.62
N GLU A 159 -13.92 -8.52 12.72
CA GLU A 159 -12.53 -8.61 13.15
C GLU A 159 -12.11 -10.05 13.42
N ASN A 160 -12.95 -10.82 14.11
CA ASN A 160 -12.67 -12.24 14.37
C ASN A 160 -12.58 -13.05 13.07
N VAL A 161 -13.48 -12.81 12.11
CA VAL A 161 -13.44 -13.46 10.78
C VAL A 161 -12.15 -13.11 10.04
N ALA A 162 -11.75 -11.82 10.05
CA ALA A 162 -10.54 -11.36 9.40
C ALA A 162 -9.29 -11.98 10.04
N ALA A 163 -9.20 -12.03 11.37
CA ALA A 163 -8.09 -12.65 12.10
C ALA A 163 -7.96 -14.15 11.74
N LEU A 164 -9.06 -14.91 11.82
CA LEU A 164 -9.07 -16.32 11.47
C LEU A 164 -8.75 -16.58 9.99
N TYR A 165 -9.16 -15.68 9.09
CA TYR A 165 -8.79 -15.76 7.68
C TYR A 165 -7.28 -15.64 7.48
N HIS A 166 -6.64 -14.66 8.12
CA HIS A 166 -5.20 -14.47 8.04
C HIS A 166 -4.41 -15.61 8.71
N GLU A 167 -4.88 -16.14 9.83
CA GLU A 167 -4.28 -17.30 10.48
C GLU A 167 -4.32 -18.54 9.57
N CYS A 168 -5.47 -18.83 8.96
CA CYS A 168 -5.61 -19.93 8.00
C CYS A 168 -4.67 -19.75 6.80
N ALA A 169 -4.61 -18.55 6.23
CA ALA A 169 -3.74 -18.26 5.09
C ALA A 169 -2.24 -18.39 5.44
N ALA A 170 -1.85 -18.00 6.66
CA ALA A 170 -0.48 -18.19 7.14
C ALA A 170 -0.13 -19.68 7.32
N LEU A 171 -1.06 -20.48 7.86
CA LEU A 171 -0.87 -21.92 7.98
C LEU A 171 -0.84 -22.64 6.63
N GLU A 172 -1.71 -22.26 5.68
CA GLU A 172 -1.67 -22.80 4.31
C GLU A 172 -0.33 -22.51 3.62
N LYS A 173 0.17 -21.28 3.74
CA LYS A 173 1.47 -20.90 3.21
C LYS A 173 2.58 -21.72 3.86
N LYS A 174 2.57 -21.86 5.19
CA LYS A 174 3.55 -22.66 5.93
C LYS A 174 3.52 -24.13 5.54
N ILE A 175 2.33 -24.73 5.41
CA ILE A 175 2.17 -26.11 4.95
C ILE A 175 2.76 -26.27 3.54
N ALA A 176 2.46 -25.31 2.62
CA ALA A 176 2.97 -25.38 1.27
C ALA A 176 4.50 -25.25 1.17
N GLU A 177 5.10 -24.37 1.99
CA GLU A 177 6.56 -24.18 2.08
C GLU A 177 7.28 -25.37 2.69
N GLU A 178 6.64 -26.05 3.66
CA GLU A 178 7.23 -27.20 4.37
C GLU A 178 6.95 -28.55 3.69
N THR A 179 6.06 -28.59 2.67
CA THR A 179 5.73 -29.84 1.99
C THR A 179 6.88 -30.26 1.07
N LEU A 180 7.55 -31.37 1.43
CA LEU A 180 8.62 -32.01 0.67
C LEU A 180 8.12 -33.32 0.08
N ASP A 181 8.51 -33.63 -1.16
CA ASP A 181 8.33 -34.99 -1.69
C ASP A 181 9.35 -35.95 -1.05
N ASP A 182 9.02 -37.24 -0.96
CA ASP A 182 9.86 -38.24 -0.31
C ASP A 182 11.29 -38.31 -0.87
N ALA A 183 11.48 -38.08 -2.16
CA ALA A 183 12.79 -38.10 -2.80
C ALA A 183 13.60 -36.84 -2.47
N SER A 184 12.97 -35.70 -2.36
CA SER A 184 13.60 -34.45 -1.91
C SER A 184 13.95 -34.51 -0.44
N ARG A 185 13.01 -35.02 0.41
CA ARG A 185 13.25 -35.22 1.83
C ARG A 185 14.46 -36.10 2.11
N GLY A 186 14.54 -37.27 1.45
CA GLY A 186 15.68 -38.17 1.62
C GLY A 186 17.02 -37.57 1.19
N ARG A 187 17.03 -36.74 0.14
CA ARG A 187 18.24 -36.02 -0.30
C ARG A 187 18.65 -34.95 0.70
N GLU A 188 17.72 -34.16 1.17
CA GLU A 188 18.00 -33.08 2.13
C GLU A 188 18.44 -33.63 3.48
N GLN A 189 17.81 -34.74 3.95
CA GLN A 189 18.25 -35.44 5.15
C GLN A 189 19.67 -35.95 5.02
N SER A 190 19.99 -36.65 3.93
CA SER A 190 21.35 -37.20 3.69
C SER A 190 22.39 -36.11 3.61
N LEU A 191 22.07 -34.97 2.99
CA LEU A 191 22.96 -33.81 2.91
C LEU A 191 23.19 -33.20 4.30
N ALA A 192 22.12 -32.94 5.05
CA ALA A 192 22.22 -32.36 6.39
C ALA A 192 22.97 -33.27 7.37
N GLU A 193 22.76 -34.61 7.30
CA GLU A 193 23.51 -35.60 8.08
C GLU A 193 25.00 -35.59 7.72
N PHE A 194 25.32 -35.47 6.44
CA PHE A 194 26.72 -35.39 5.99
C PHE A 194 27.37 -34.11 6.52
N GLU A 195 26.76 -32.95 6.33
CA GLU A 195 27.29 -31.65 6.77
C GLU A 195 27.48 -31.61 8.29
N GLN A 196 26.48 -32.05 9.05
CA GLN A 196 26.54 -32.12 10.52
C GLN A 196 27.69 -33.05 10.99
N ARG A 197 27.82 -34.22 10.35
CA ARG A 197 28.88 -35.18 10.69
C ARG A 197 30.29 -34.65 10.32
N GLU A 198 30.46 -34.03 9.16
CA GLU A 198 31.75 -33.42 8.73
C GLU A 198 32.23 -32.37 9.75
N ILE A 199 31.33 -31.53 10.25
CA ILE A 199 31.64 -30.52 11.27
C ILE A 199 31.92 -31.18 12.64
N ALA A 200 31.08 -32.17 13.03
CA ALA A 200 31.25 -32.88 14.31
C ALA A 200 32.57 -33.62 14.39
N ASP A 201 32.94 -34.36 13.32
CA ASP A 201 34.19 -35.15 13.24
C ASP A 201 35.43 -34.24 13.30
N ALA A 202 35.31 -33.02 12.85
CA ALA A 202 36.40 -32.04 12.92
C ALA A 202 36.68 -31.55 14.35
N GLY A 203 35.75 -31.67 15.30
CA GLY A 203 35.93 -31.36 16.72
C GLY A 203 36.44 -29.95 16.97
N LEU A 204 35.89 -28.95 16.28
CA LEU A 204 36.31 -27.53 16.34
C LEU A 204 36.11 -26.93 17.73
N GLN A 205 37.07 -26.13 18.19
CA GLN A 205 36.99 -25.37 19.43
C GLN A 205 36.99 -23.86 19.14
N PRO A 206 36.14 -23.06 19.81
CA PRO A 206 36.14 -21.60 19.62
C PRO A 206 37.54 -21.01 19.92
N GLY A 207 38.08 -20.19 19.00
CA GLY A 207 39.36 -19.52 19.12
C GLY A 207 40.58 -20.40 18.73
N GLU A 208 40.38 -21.69 18.41
CA GLU A 208 41.46 -22.62 18.02
C GLU A 208 42.21 -22.14 16.77
N ASP A 209 41.51 -21.56 15.82
CA ASP A 209 42.07 -21.03 14.58
C ASP A 209 43.04 -19.86 14.81
N GLU A 210 42.73 -18.95 15.71
CA GLU A 210 43.60 -17.83 16.06
C GLU A 210 44.88 -18.31 16.75
N GLU A 211 44.74 -19.25 17.70
CA GLU A 211 45.88 -19.84 18.40
C GLU A 211 46.80 -20.57 17.43
N LEU A 212 46.24 -21.40 16.55
CA LEU A 212 47.00 -22.16 15.56
C LEU A 212 47.63 -21.26 14.50
N GLU A 213 46.98 -20.18 14.07
CA GLU A 213 47.61 -19.22 13.15
C GLU A 213 48.81 -18.51 13.77
N GLN A 214 48.74 -18.14 15.04
CA GLN A 214 49.86 -17.54 15.76
C GLN A 214 51.04 -18.54 15.88
N ALA A 215 50.73 -19.79 16.25
CA ALA A 215 51.73 -20.85 16.34
C ALA A 215 52.38 -21.14 14.98
N TYR A 216 51.58 -21.25 13.91
CA TYR A 216 52.08 -21.50 12.54
C TYR A 216 53.00 -20.38 12.04
N ARG A 217 52.66 -19.11 12.29
CA ARG A 217 53.48 -17.96 11.95
C ARG A 217 54.82 -18.01 12.67
N LYS A 218 54.83 -18.35 13.98
CA LYS A 218 56.06 -18.49 14.77
C LYS A 218 56.92 -19.62 14.22
N MET A 219 56.35 -20.80 14.00
CA MET A 219 57.07 -21.98 13.48
C MET A 219 57.60 -21.75 12.05
N THR A 220 56.83 -21.08 11.18
CA THR A 220 57.28 -20.74 9.81
C THR A 220 58.52 -19.83 9.84
N ASN A 221 58.60 -18.88 10.76
CA ASN A 221 59.76 -18.03 10.92
C ASN A 221 60.95 -18.82 11.47
N SER A 222 60.73 -19.68 12.47
CA SER A 222 61.78 -20.56 13.02
C SER A 222 62.33 -21.49 11.96
N ARG A 223 61.50 -22.09 11.12
CA ARG A 223 61.89 -22.94 9.99
C ARG A 223 62.78 -22.20 8.99
N LYS A 224 62.38 -20.98 8.56
CA LYS A 224 63.17 -20.16 7.65
C LYS A 224 64.58 -19.83 8.21
N ILE A 225 64.66 -19.53 9.52
CA ILE A 225 65.88 -19.27 10.21
C ILE A 225 66.77 -20.54 10.21
N ALA A 226 66.17 -21.68 10.60
CA ALA A 226 66.93 -22.98 10.61
C ALA A 226 67.46 -23.34 9.23
N GLU A 227 66.63 -23.27 8.16
CA GLU A 227 67.06 -23.57 6.79
C GLU A 227 68.20 -22.64 6.31
N SER A 228 68.08 -21.32 6.61
CA SER A 228 69.10 -20.33 6.23
C SER A 228 70.42 -20.53 6.97
N LEU A 229 70.37 -20.85 8.28
CA LEU A 229 71.54 -21.12 9.08
C LEU A 229 72.22 -22.44 8.69
N ALA A 230 71.44 -23.49 8.43
CA ALA A 230 71.94 -24.78 7.94
C ALA A 230 72.71 -24.63 6.61
N GLU A 231 72.15 -23.82 5.67
CA GLU A 231 72.83 -23.52 4.41
C GLU A 231 74.08 -22.72 4.63
N SER A 232 74.04 -21.70 5.51
CA SER A 232 75.23 -20.92 5.86
C SER A 232 76.34 -21.79 6.48
N TYR A 233 75.99 -22.65 7.46
CA TYR A 233 76.90 -23.60 8.09
C TYR A 233 77.51 -24.59 7.09
N ARG A 234 76.69 -25.11 6.16
CA ARG A 234 77.19 -26.02 5.10
C ARG A 234 78.19 -25.37 4.20
N GLN A 235 78.07 -24.08 3.87
CA GLN A 235 78.96 -23.36 3.00
C GLN A 235 80.22 -22.85 3.72
N SER A 236 80.13 -22.47 4.99
CA SER A 236 81.26 -21.99 5.80
C SER A 236 82.00 -23.10 6.48
N GLY A 237 81.39 -24.26 6.78
CA GLY A 237 81.95 -25.37 7.53
C GLY A 237 83.07 -26.11 6.82
N GLY A 238 83.88 -26.91 7.60
CA GLY A 238 84.98 -27.71 7.14
C GLY A 238 84.63 -29.10 6.61
N ASP A 239 83.39 -29.58 6.85
CA ASP A 239 83.04 -31.00 6.60
C ASP A 239 82.57 -31.29 5.17
N ALA A 240 82.20 -30.25 4.40
CA ALA A 240 81.75 -30.41 3.01
C ALA A 240 82.92 -30.27 2.02
N GLU A 241 82.98 -31.16 1.00
CA GLU A 241 83.88 -30.98 -0.13
C GLU A 241 83.56 -29.66 -0.84
N GLY A 242 84.35 -28.61 -0.56
CA GLY A 242 84.17 -27.27 -1.11
C GLY A 242 83.70 -26.19 -0.10
N GLY A 243 83.52 -26.52 1.17
CA GLY A 243 83.23 -25.53 2.22
C GLY A 243 84.38 -24.57 2.44
N ALA A 244 84.07 -23.31 2.83
CA ALA A 244 85.05 -22.26 3.02
C ALA A 244 86.19 -22.68 4.02
N GLY A 245 85.82 -23.32 5.14
CA GLY A 245 86.75 -23.83 6.15
C GLY A 245 87.76 -24.83 5.58
N ASN A 246 87.30 -25.78 4.76
CA ASN A 246 88.12 -26.74 4.12
C ASN A 246 89.06 -26.11 3.09
N SER A 247 88.61 -25.12 2.36
CA SER A 247 89.38 -24.36 1.39
C SER A 247 90.45 -23.51 2.07
N LEU A 248 90.08 -22.90 3.20
CA LEU A 248 90.97 -22.07 4.00
C LEU A 248 92.09 -22.90 4.66
N SER A 249 91.73 -24.06 5.26
CA SER A 249 92.71 -24.99 5.84
C SER A 249 93.66 -25.54 4.81
N ARG A 250 93.21 -25.79 3.56
CA ARG A 250 94.07 -26.17 2.44
C ARG A 250 95.05 -25.07 2.03
N ALA A 251 94.53 -23.83 1.94
CA ALA A 251 95.34 -22.66 1.61
C ALA A 251 96.43 -22.40 2.69
N LEU A 252 95.98 -22.48 3.98
CA LEU A 252 96.93 -22.30 5.10
C LEU A 252 98.05 -23.37 5.12
N ARG A 253 97.67 -24.63 4.87
CA ARG A 253 98.67 -25.70 4.75
C ARG A 253 99.64 -25.48 3.59
N ALA A 254 99.14 -25.03 2.43
CA ALA A 254 100.02 -24.73 1.30
C ALA A 254 100.95 -23.57 1.61
N LEU A 255 100.48 -22.51 2.28
CA LEU A 255 101.28 -21.37 2.66
C LEU A 255 102.37 -21.75 3.71
N ARG A 256 101.98 -22.51 4.75
CA ARG A 256 102.91 -23.05 5.77
C ARG A 256 104.07 -23.86 5.17
N SER A 257 103.85 -24.56 4.09
CA SER A 257 104.89 -25.36 3.45
C SER A 257 106.01 -24.53 2.80
N VAL A 258 105.76 -23.23 2.56
CA VAL A 258 106.69 -22.32 1.90
C VAL A 258 107.19 -21.16 2.79
N THR A 259 106.56 -20.88 3.93
CA THR A 259 106.91 -19.82 4.89
C THR A 259 108.36 -19.99 5.40
N MET A 260 108.88 -21.23 5.57
CA MET A 260 110.24 -21.50 5.97
C MET A 260 111.27 -20.99 4.98
N TYR A 261 110.88 -20.67 3.73
CA TYR A 261 111.84 -20.21 2.69
C TYR A 261 111.83 -18.68 2.52
N ASP A 262 110.76 -17.96 2.98
CA ASP A 262 110.68 -16.51 2.89
C ASP A 262 109.98 -15.94 4.12
N PRO A 263 110.65 -15.23 5.05
CA PRO A 263 110.09 -14.63 6.25
C PRO A 263 109.02 -13.58 5.95
N ALA A 264 108.98 -13.00 4.72
CA ALA A 264 107.95 -12.06 4.34
C ALA A 264 106.55 -12.72 4.25
N LEU A 265 106.47 -14.04 4.21
CA LEU A 265 105.23 -14.81 4.16
C LEU A 265 104.57 -15.07 5.54
N GLU A 266 105.32 -14.88 6.64
CA GLU A 266 104.86 -15.08 8.02
C GLU A 266 103.58 -14.22 8.30
N GLN A 267 103.63 -12.96 7.88
CA GLN A 267 102.48 -12.05 8.08
C GLN A 267 101.22 -12.51 7.30
N MET A 268 101.41 -13.08 6.10
CA MET A 268 100.27 -13.62 5.32
C MET A 268 99.75 -14.92 5.93
N GLU A 269 100.62 -15.74 6.52
CA GLU A 269 100.20 -16.96 7.24
C GLU A 269 99.40 -16.62 8.50
N GLU A 270 99.86 -15.64 9.30
CA GLU A 270 99.15 -15.18 10.48
C GLU A 270 97.78 -14.63 10.12
N GLN A 271 97.67 -13.80 9.08
CA GLN A 271 96.37 -13.29 8.61
C GLN A 271 95.44 -14.41 8.18
N LEU A 272 95.93 -15.41 7.46
CA LEU A 272 95.13 -16.52 7.01
C LEU A 272 94.69 -17.45 8.17
N ALA A 273 95.58 -17.62 9.18
CA ALA A 273 95.26 -18.35 10.41
C ALA A 273 94.20 -17.62 11.27
N GLU A 274 94.29 -16.28 11.31
CA GLU A 274 93.25 -15.47 11.98
C GLU A 274 91.87 -15.62 11.31
N VAL A 275 91.79 -15.60 9.96
CA VAL A 275 90.57 -15.85 9.21
C VAL A 275 90.04 -17.27 9.45
N GLU A 276 90.92 -18.30 9.53
CA GLU A 276 90.52 -19.68 9.87
C GLU A 276 89.89 -19.75 11.27
N SER A 277 90.49 -19.07 12.27
CA SER A 277 90.02 -19.02 13.62
C SER A 277 88.63 -18.31 13.69
N LEU A 278 88.47 -17.14 13.05
CA LEU A 278 87.21 -16.41 12.99
C LEU A 278 86.08 -17.20 12.31
N LEU A 279 86.42 -17.96 11.27
CA LEU A 279 85.47 -18.83 10.59
C LEU A 279 85.06 -20.02 11.47
N ALA A 280 85.98 -20.57 12.24
CA ALA A 280 85.72 -21.65 13.20
C ALA A 280 84.76 -21.14 14.32
N ASP A 281 85.07 -19.96 14.88
CA ASP A 281 84.25 -19.32 15.88
C ASP A 281 82.84 -19.04 15.34
N TYR A 282 82.74 -18.49 14.13
CA TYR A 282 81.43 -18.29 13.46
C TYR A 282 80.65 -19.60 13.30
N ASN A 283 81.26 -20.66 12.85
CA ASN A 283 80.61 -21.94 12.69
C ASN A 283 80.20 -22.56 14.03
N HIS A 284 80.97 -22.32 15.09
CA HIS A 284 80.59 -22.71 16.44
C HIS A 284 79.34 -21.97 16.89
N ASP A 285 79.29 -20.62 16.77
CA ASP A 285 78.19 -19.78 17.14
C ASP A 285 76.89 -20.15 16.35
N VAL A 286 77.01 -20.40 15.04
CA VAL A 286 75.89 -20.86 14.21
C VAL A 286 75.43 -22.23 14.67
N SER A 287 76.33 -23.17 14.99
CA SER A 287 75.95 -24.50 15.47
C SER A 287 75.28 -24.45 16.84
N GLU A 288 75.72 -23.59 17.76
CA GLU A 288 75.15 -23.38 19.06
C GLU A 288 73.74 -22.77 18.90
N TYR A 289 73.61 -21.71 18.10
CA TYR A 289 72.27 -21.09 17.83
C TYR A 289 71.30 -22.06 17.20
N MET A 290 71.75 -22.90 16.26
CA MET A 290 70.90 -23.93 15.63
C MET A 290 70.45 -25.00 16.63
N SER A 291 71.28 -25.36 17.62
CA SER A 291 70.92 -26.32 18.66
C SER A 291 69.90 -25.78 19.64
N ASP A 292 69.91 -24.45 19.86
CA ASP A 292 68.98 -23.75 20.73
C ASP A 292 67.64 -23.39 20.02
N LEU A 293 67.58 -23.54 18.69
CA LEU A 293 66.43 -23.23 17.91
C LEU A 293 65.37 -24.35 18.08
N GLU A 294 64.35 -24.12 18.94
CA GLU A 294 63.21 -25.02 19.12
C GLU A 294 62.31 -25.02 17.86
N PHE A 295 62.62 -25.91 16.91
CA PHE A 295 61.78 -26.18 15.74
C PHE A 295 61.54 -27.69 15.63
N ASP A 296 60.22 -28.06 15.83
CA ASP A 296 59.78 -29.44 15.64
C ASP A 296 59.02 -29.53 14.31
N GLU A 297 59.51 -30.31 13.38
CA GLU A 297 58.91 -30.50 12.06
C GLU A 297 57.58 -31.29 12.15
N ALA A 298 57.42 -32.15 13.15
CA ALA A 298 56.18 -32.90 13.35
C ALA A 298 55.07 -31.99 13.86
N ASP A 299 55.39 -31.11 14.82
CA ASP A 299 54.45 -30.12 15.34
C ASP A 299 54.06 -29.10 14.25
N PHE A 300 55.03 -28.66 13.43
CA PHE A 300 54.74 -27.78 12.31
C PHE A 300 53.73 -28.41 11.32
N ARG A 301 53.96 -29.65 10.91
CA ARG A 301 53.03 -30.37 9.99
C ARG A 301 51.67 -30.59 10.60
N SER A 302 51.61 -30.97 11.85
CA SER A 302 50.30 -31.18 12.54
C SER A 302 49.51 -29.89 12.63
N THR A 303 50.15 -28.76 12.93
CA THR A 303 49.53 -27.43 12.96
C THR A 303 49.02 -27.02 11.57
N GLU A 304 49.84 -27.25 10.53
CA GLU A 304 49.46 -26.96 9.14
C GLU A 304 48.27 -27.79 8.68
N GLU A 305 48.23 -29.09 8.93
CA GLU A 305 47.13 -29.98 8.59
C GLU A 305 45.85 -29.59 9.33
N ARG A 306 45.97 -29.21 10.61
CA ARG A 306 44.81 -28.77 11.40
C ARG A 306 44.26 -27.45 10.90
N LEU A 307 45.10 -26.46 10.60
CA LEU A 307 44.70 -25.20 9.99
C LEU A 307 44.03 -25.38 8.62
N ASN A 308 44.58 -26.28 7.80
CA ASN A 308 43.98 -26.58 6.50
C ASN A 308 42.59 -27.20 6.65
N THR A 309 42.37 -28.05 7.64
CA THR A 309 41.08 -28.62 7.95
C THR A 309 40.09 -27.54 8.37
N ILE A 310 40.48 -26.65 9.28
CA ILE A 310 39.66 -25.53 9.73
C ILE A 310 39.32 -24.58 8.57
N ASN A 311 40.30 -24.21 7.77
CA ASN A 311 40.11 -23.31 6.62
C ASN A 311 39.20 -23.93 5.53
N HIS A 312 39.29 -25.25 5.34
CA HIS A 312 38.40 -25.95 4.45
C HIS A 312 36.93 -25.87 4.93
N LEU A 313 36.69 -26.07 6.22
CA LEU A 313 35.38 -25.96 6.82
C LEU A 313 34.88 -24.51 6.83
N LYS A 314 35.77 -23.52 7.07
CA LYS A 314 35.42 -22.10 6.93
C LYS A 314 34.95 -21.77 5.52
N GLY A 315 35.60 -22.29 4.51
CA GLY A 315 35.20 -22.07 3.11
C GLY A 315 33.86 -22.69 2.71
N LYS A 316 33.36 -23.66 3.48
CA LYS A 316 32.08 -24.33 3.22
C LYS A 316 30.92 -23.81 4.06
N TYR A 317 31.12 -23.56 5.35
CA TYR A 317 30.04 -23.46 6.35
C TYR A 317 29.99 -22.13 7.10
N GLY A 318 31.00 -21.26 6.99
CA GLY A 318 31.02 -19.97 7.66
C GLY A 318 32.41 -19.36 7.70
N ASN A 319 32.54 -18.09 8.04
CA ASN A 319 33.83 -17.38 8.04
C ASN A 319 34.62 -17.53 9.36
N SER A 320 33.97 -18.04 10.41
CA SER A 320 34.57 -18.30 11.73
C SER A 320 34.12 -19.65 12.30
N ILE A 321 34.87 -20.14 13.31
CA ILE A 321 34.50 -21.40 14.00
C ILE A 321 33.11 -21.27 14.66
N GLU A 322 32.77 -20.10 15.22
CA GLU A 322 31.49 -19.85 15.84
C GLU A 322 30.35 -19.94 14.83
N GLU A 323 30.53 -19.39 13.62
CA GLU A 323 29.55 -19.50 12.54
C GLU A 323 29.36 -20.95 12.09
N ILE A 324 30.45 -21.74 12.01
CA ILE A 324 30.37 -23.15 11.65
C ILE A 324 29.63 -23.95 12.72
N LEU A 325 29.90 -23.69 14.00
CA LEU A 325 29.21 -24.36 15.11
C LEU A 325 27.73 -24.01 15.15
N LYS A 326 27.38 -22.73 14.91
CA LYS A 326 26.00 -22.29 14.77
C LYS A 326 25.28 -22.98 13.60
N TYR A 327 25.95 -23.07 12.44
CA TYR A 327 25.43 -23.80 11.29
C TYR A 327 25.17 -25.28 11.62
N LYS A 328 26.06 -25.91 12.39
CA LYS A 328 25.86 -27.28 12.88
C LYS A 328 24.61 -27.39 13.74
N GLU A 329 24.40 -26.47 14.70
CA GLU A 329 23.19 -26.45 15.55
C GLU A 329 21.91 -26.26 14.71
N GLU A 330 21.93 -25.39 13.71
CA GLU A 330 20.82 -25.21 12.78
C GLU A 330 20.52 -26.49 11.99
N LYS A 331 21.56 -27.25 11.57
CA LYS A 331 21.39 -28.53 10.88
C LYS A 331 20.89 -29.64 11.80
N GLU A 332 21.32 -29.67 13.06
CA GLU A 332 20.80 -30.61 14.08
C GLU A 332 19.30 -30.38 14.33
N ALA A 333 18.88 -29.12 14.51
CA ALA A 333 17.47 -28.77 14.66
C ALA A 333 16.65 -29.13 13.40
N TYR A 334 17.23 -28.94 12.21
CA TYR A 334 16.59 -29.32 10.94
C TYR A 334 16.44 -30.84 10.80
N LEU A 335 17.45 -31.63 11.19
CA LEU A 335 17.40 -33.10 11.17
C LEU A 335 16.37 -33.64 12.17
N GLU A 336 16.26 -33.06 13.36
CA GLU A 336 15.22 -33.40 14.33
C GLU A 336 13.83 -33.15 13.76
N LYS A 337 13.63 -32.00 13.09
CA LYS A 337 12.40 -31.69 12.39
C LYS A 337 12.08 -32.68 11.26
N LEU A 338 13.10 -33.12 10.50
CA LEU A 338 12.92 -34.11 9.43
C LEU A 338 12.65 -35.52 9.95
N ALA A 339 13.22 -35.90 11.09
CA ALA A 339 12.99 -37.21 11.73
C ALA A 339 11.52 -37.39 12.14
N ASP A 340 10.86 -36.33 12.64
CA ASP A 340 9.46 -36.31 13.02
C ASP A 340 8.56 -35.60 11.99
N TYR A 341 9.02 -35.49 10.73
CA TYR A 341 8.35 -34.73 9.68
C TYR A 341 6.87 -35.09 9.53
N ASP A 342 6.53 -36.36 9.50
CA ASP A 342 5.14 -36.81 9.34
C ASP A 342 4.27 -36.39 10.54
N ALA A 343 4.79 -36.50 11.77
CA ALA A 343 4.09 -36.04 12.97
C ALA A 343 3.99 -34.49 12.99
N TYR A 344 5.02 -33.79 12.56
CA TYR A 344 5.02 -32.35 12.43
C TYR A 344 3.99 -31.86 11.40
N MET A 345 3.95 -32.47 10.22
CA MET A 345 2.97 -32.13 9.18
C MET A 345 1.55 -32.46 9.61
N GLN A 346 1.32 -33.62 10.27
CA GLN A 346 0.02 -33.95 10.84
C GLN A 346 -0.46 -32.89 11.84
N LYS A 347 0.44 -32.40 12.70
CA LYS A 347 0.12 -31.34 13.66
C LYS A 347 -0.26 -30.03 12.96
N LEU A 348 0.49 -29.62 11.93
CA LEU A 348 0.16 -28.43 11.14
C LEU A 348 -1.19 -28.56 10.43
N HIS A 349 -1.47 -29.72 9.84
CA HIS A 349 -2.75 -29.98 9.20
C HIS A 349 -3.91 -29.98 10.21
N ALA A 350 -3.74 -30.59 11.38
CA ALA A 350 -4.75 -30.58 12.43
C ALA A 350 -5.05 -29.16 12.93
N GLU A 351 -4.01 -28.34 13.13
CA GLU A 351 -4.15 -26.92 13.51
C GLU A 351 -4.88 -26.12 12.42
N TRP A 352 -4.54 -26.35 11.17
CA TRP A 352 -5.20 -25.72 10.03
C TRP A 352 -6.68 -26.13 9.94
N GLU A 353 -7.03 -27.41 10.09
CA GLU A 353 -8.41 -27.89 10.10
C GLU A 353 -9.23 -27.31 11.26
N GLU A 354 -8.64 -27.20 12.45
CA GLU A 354 -9.27 -26.56 13.60
C GLU A 354 -9.58 -25.09 13.30
N LYS A 355 -8.58 -24.33 12.81
CA LYS A 355 -8.75 -22.91 12.44
C LYS A 355 -9.75 -22.73 11.31
N GLN A 356 -9.75 -23.60 10.31
CA GLN A 356 -10.73 -23.61 9.22
C GLN A 356 -12.16 -23.81 9.74
N THR A 357 -12.32 -24.71 10.70
CA THR A 357 -13.63 -24.97 11.35
C THR A 357 -14.10 -23.74 12.12
N LEU A 358 -13.21 -23.10 12.89
CA LEU A 358 -13.52 -21.87 13.64
C LEU A 358 -13.87 -20.73 12.68
N ARG A 359 -13.11 -20.55 11.60
CA ARG A 359 -13.37 -19.55 10.55
C ARG A 359 -14.76 -19.75 9.94
N THR A 360 -15.12 -20.99 9.60
CA THR A 360 -16.43 -21.29 9.02
C THR A 360 -17.56 -20.91 9.97
N LYS A 361 -17.46 -21.25 11.25
CA LYS A 361 -18.45 -20.88 12.28
C LYS A 361 -18.56 -19.35 12.44
N ALA A 362 -17.42 -18.66 12.50
CA ALA A 362 -17.41 -17.20 12.59
C ALA A 362 -18.05 -16.55 11.35
N CYS A 363 -17.83 -17.10 10.16
CA CYS A 363 -18.50 -16.65 8.94
C CYS A 363 -20.02 -16.89 8.98
N GLU A 364 -20.47 -18.01 9.53
CA GLU A 364 -21.91 -18.28 9.71
C GLU A 364 -22.57 -17.29 10.68
N GLU A 365 -21.89 -16.94 11.76
CA GLU A 365 -22.36 -15.94 12.72
C GLU A 365 -22.43 -14.56 12.05
N LEU A 366 -21.41 -14.15 11.33
CA LEU A 366 -21.37 -12.90 10.58
C LEU A 366 -22.51 -12.84 9.56
N SER A 367 -22.78 -13.94 8.84
CA SER A 367 -23.86 -14.03 7.88
C SER A 367 -25.23 -13.87 8.54
N LYS A 368 -25.46 -14.44 9.72
CA LYS A 368 -26.70 -14.25 10.48
C LYS A 368 -26.91 -12.79 10.90
N ILE A 369 -25.85 -12.12 11.33
CA ILE A 369 -25.88 -10.69 11.67
C ILE A 369 -26.24 -9.88 10.43
N ARG A 370 -25.61 -10.15 9.27
CA ARG A 370 -25.93 -9.50 7.99
C ARG A 370 -27.39 -9.73 7.58
N GLN A 371 -27.90 -10.96 7.65
CA GLN A 371 -29.29 -11.27 7.30
C GLN A 371 -30.29 -10.53 8.20
N LYS A 372 -30.04 -10.47 9.52
CA LYS A 372 -30.86 -9.72 10.48
C LYS A 372 -30.88 -8.23 10.12
N ASN A 373 -29.72 -7.65 9.85
CA ASN A 373 -29.59 -6.23 9.50
C ASN A 373 -30.16 -5.93 8.09
N ALA A 374 -30.00 -6.85 7.13
CA ALA A 374 -30.62 -6.75 5.81
C ALA A 374 -32.14 -6.66 5.91
N ALA A 375 -32.77 -7.50 6.71
CA ALA A 375 -34.22 -7.43 6.94
C ALA A 375 -34.68 -6.09 7.56
N ALA A 376 -33.92 -5.61 8.58
CA ALA A 376 -34.24 -4.33 9.24
C ALA A 376 -34.05 -3.14 8.29
N LEU A 377 -32.93 -3.12 7.53
CA LEU A 377 -32.65 -2.08 6.55
C LEU A 377 -33.66 -2.09 5.40
N THR A 378 -34.03 -3.27 4.91
CA THR A 378 -35.10 -3.44 3.90
C THR A 378 -36.39 -2.77 4.32
N GLN A 379 -36.86 -2.97 5.58
CA GLN A 379 -38.06 -2.34 6.07
C GLN A 379 -37.98 -0.81 6.10
N LYS A 380 -36.84 -0.26 6.57
CA LYS A 380 -36.61 1.19 6.60
C LYS A 380 -36.58 1.79 5.20
N LEU A 381 -35.90 1.12 4.26
CA LEU A 381 -35.81 1.55 2.88
C LEU A 381 -37.19 1.52 2.18
N LYS A 382 -37.98 0.47 2.39
CA LYS A 382 -39.37 0.42 1.89
C LYS A 382 -40.20 1.61 2.40
N ALA A 383 -40.12 1.91 3.69
CA ALA A 383 -40.84 3.05 4.27
C ALA A 383 -40.39 4.39 3.66
N ALA A 384 -39.08 4.59 3.49
CA ALA A 384 -38.53 5.79 2.85
C ALA A 384 -38.95 5.92 1.38
N LEU A 385 -38.96 4.82 0.62
CA LEU A 385 -39.39 4.80 -0.77
C LEU A 385 -40.86 5.11 -0.92
N ILE A 386 -41.71 4.61 -0.02
CA ILE A 386 -43.17 4.96 0.01
C ILE A 386 -43.35 6.46 0.25
N ASN A 387 -42.58 7.08 1.13
CA ASN A 387 -42.57 8.52 1.35
C ASN A 387 -42.18 9.32 0.10
N LEU A 388 -41.35 8.74 -0.79
CA LEU A 388 -41.00 9.31 -2.08
C LEU A 388 -41.95 8.94 -3.21
N ASN A 389 -43.19 8.48 -2.84
CA ASN A 389 -44.29 8.14 -3.74
C ASN A 389 -44.08 6.89 -4.63
N PHE A 390 -43.18 5.96 -4.21
CA PHE A 390 -43.13 4.62 -4.77
C PHE A 390 -44.19 3.74 -4.08
N LEU A 391 -45.44 3.90 -4.46
CA LEU A 391 -46.59 3.31 -3.73
C LEU A 391 -46.62 1.78 -3.75
N THR A 392 -45.99 1.15 -4.73
CA THR A 392 -46.00 -0.30 -4.97
C THR A 392 -44.63 -0.91 -5.03
N VAL A 393 -43.66 -0.25 -4.40
CA VAL A 393 -42.25 -0.70 -4.44
C VAL A 393 -42.07 -1.97 -3.62
N GLU A 394 -41.38 -2.92 -4.21
CA GLU A 394 -40.75 -4.02 -3.51
C GLU A 394 -39.25 -3.80 -3.48
N PHE A 395 -38.65 -3.94 -2.32
CA PHE A 395 -37.19 -3.83 -2.11
C PHE A 395 -36.71 -5.00 -1.26
N ASP A 396 -35.59 -5.58 -1.61
CA ASP A 396 -35.00 -6.66 -0.84
C ASP A 396 -33.47 -6.55 -0.85
N ILE A 397 -32.83 -6.98 0.23
CA ILE A 397 -31.38 -7.10 0.35
C ILE A 397 -31.05 -8.58 0.43
N ALA A 398 -30.70 -9.14 -0.72
CA ALA A 398 -30.34 -10.54 -0.80
C ALA A 398 -28.92 -10.77 -0.24
N VAL A 399 -28.83 -11.54 0.85
CA VAL A 399 -27.57 -12.03 1.42
C VAL A 399 -27.46 -13.51 1.10
N ARG A 400 -26.50 -13.86 0.23
CA ARG A 400 -26.33 -15.23 -0.27
C ARG A 400 -24.90 -15.70 0.01
N PRO A 401 -24.69 -16.99 0.30
CA PRO A 401 -23.33 -17.54 0.41
C PRO A 401 -22.62 -17.43 -0.94
N GLY A 402 -21.45 -16.81 -0.95
CA GLY A 402 -20.55 -16.76 -2.09
C GLY A 402 -19.74 -18.05 -2.24
N GLN A 403 -18.92 -18.11 -3.29
CA GLN A 403 -18.10 -19.29 -3.61
C GLN A 403 -16.76 -19.33 -2.85
N THR A 404 -16.28 -18.20 -2.37
CA THR A 404 -14.95 -18.06 -1.72
C THR A 404 -15.07 -17.33 -0.40
N ILE A 405 -14.31 -17.81 0.59
CA ILE A 405 -14.16 -17.10 1.86
C ILE A 405 -13.08 -16.03 1.70
N THR A 406 -13.36 -14.84 2.18
CA THR A 406 -12.43 -13.70 2.21
C THR A 406 -12.27 -13.19 3.64
N ALA A 407 -11.39 -12.21 3.86
CA ALA A 407 -11.30 -11.54 5.16
C ALA A 407 -12.60 -10.84 5.60
N LYS A 408 -13.55 -10.59 4.66
CA LYS A 408 -14.88 -10.05 4.93
C LYS A 408 -15.97 -11.13 5.07
N GLY A 409 -15.61 -12.40 5.17
CA GLY A 409 -16.54 -13.54 5.18
C GLY A 409 -16.80 -14.10 3.78
N TYR A 410 -17.91 -14.86 3.65
CA TYR A 410 -18.29 -15.51 2.39
C TYR A 410 -19.56 -14.95 1.75
N ASP A 411 -20.23 -13.96 2.36
CA ASP A 411 -21.49 -13.45 1.84
C ASP A 411 -21.30 -12.66 0.56
N ASP A 412 -22.30 -12.78 -0.31
CA ASP A 412 -22.52 -11.97 -1.49
C ASP A 412 -23.81 -11.19 -1.28
N VAL A 413 -23.72 -9.86 -1.24
CA VAL A 413 -24.84 -8.97 -0.93
C VAL A 413 -25.30 -8.23 -2.17
N GLU A 414 -26.59 -8.24 -2.47
CA GLU A 414 -27.15 -7.55 -3.62
C GLU A 414 -28.48 -6.87 -3.27
N PHE A 415 -28.59 -5.58 -3.60
CA PHE A 415 -29.83 -4.82 -3.45
C PHE A 415 -30.71 -5.02 -4.66
N LEU A 416 -31.95 -5.46 -4.41
CA LEU A 416 -32.95 -5.78 -5.41
C LEU A 416 -34.17 -4.88 -5.25
N ILE A 417 -34.74 -4.44 -6.37
CA ILE A 417 -35.91 -3.58 -6.37
C ILE A 417 -36.86 -3.96 -7.50
N SER A 418 -38.15 -3.75 -7.25
CA SER A 418 -39.20 -3.65 -8.25
C SER A 418 -40.04 -2.40 -7.99
N THR A 419 -40.17 -1.54 -8.98
CA THR A 419 -40.93 -0.27 -8.87
C THR A 419 -42.36 -0.41 -9.39
N ASN A 420 -42.66 -1.49 -10.10
CA ASN A 420 -43.98 -1.72 -10.71
C ASN A 420 -44.65 -2.99 -10.17
N PRO A 421 -45.98 -2.97 -9.97
CA PRO A 421 -46.72 -4.15 -9.54
C PRO A 421 -46.59 -5.31 -10.53
N GLY A 422 -46.25 -6.50 -10.02
CA GLY A 422 -46.15 -7.72 -10.84
C GLY A 422 -44.83 -7.91 -11.58
N GLU A 423 -43.88 -6.99 -11.47
CA GLU A 423 -42.52 -7.19 -11.94
C GLU A 423 -41.71 -7.97 -10.90
N SER A 424 -40.76 -8.80 -11.38
CA SER A 424 -39.80 -9.48 -10.51
C SER A 424 -38.77 -8.50 -9.96
N LEU A 425 -38.26 -8.77 -8.77
CA LEU A 425 -37.12 -8.05 -8.19
C LEU A 425 -35.91 -8.12 -9.12
N LYS A 426 -35.30 -6.98 -9.42
CA LYS A 426 -34.11 -6.84 -10.28
C LYS A 426 -33.02 -6.10 -9.52
N PRO A 427 -31.74 -6.33 -9.85
CA PRO A 427 -30.63 -5.53 -9.32
C PRO A 427 -30.84 -4.03 -9.56
N LEU A 428 -30.41 -3.19 -8.60
CA LEU A 428 -30.48 -1.73 -8.73
C LEU A 428 -29.86 -1.22 -10.05
N SER A 429 -28.80 -1.88 -10.53
CA SER A 429 -28.13 -1.55 -11.79
C SER A 429 -29.02 -1.71 -13.03
N GLN A 430 -30.18 -2.35 -12.92
CA GLN A 430 -31.13 -2.56 -14.01
C GLN A 430 -32.36 -1.63 -13.94
N VAL A 431 -32.38 -0.67 -13.03
CA VAL A 431 -33.41 0.37 -12.99
C VAL A 431 -33.24 1.28 -14.20
N ALA A 432 -34.32 1.41 -14.98
CA ALA A 432 -34.25 2.03 -16.30
C ALA A 432 -34.35 3.57 -16.30
N SER A 433 -34.91 4.18 -15.26
CA SER A 433 -35.16 5.63 -15.19
C SER A 433 -34.15 6.34 -14.29
N GLY A 434 -33.45 7.35 -14.82
CA GLY A 434 -32.50 8.18 -14.05
C GLY A 434 -33.17 8.86 -12.85
N GLY A 435 -34.33 9.46 -13.03
CA GLY A 435 -35.08 10.12 -11.94
C GLY A 435 -35.57 9.15 -10.88
N GLU A 436 -35.99 7.92 -11.23
CA GLU A 436 -36.33 6.88 -10.26
C GLU A 436 -35.09 6.47 -9.47
N LEU A 437 -34.00 6.27 -10.14
CA LEU A 437 -32.72 5.88 -9.52
C LEU A 437 -32.24 6.97 -8.54
N SER A 438 -32.27 8.26 -8.93
CA SER A 438 -31.88 9.37 -8.04
C SER A 438 -32.77 9.44 -6.77
N ARG A 439 -34.06 9.16 -6.88
CA ARG A 439 -34.96 9.09 -5.72
C ARG A 439 -34.71 7.85 -4.85
N ILE A 440 -34.41 6.71 -5.46
CA ILE A 440 -33.99 5.50 -4.71
C ILE A 440 -32.72 5.79 -3.93
N MET A 441 -31.76 6.46 -4.57
CA MET A 441 -30.52 6.88 -3.91
C MET A 441 -30.79 7.85 -2.76
N LEU A 442 -31.68 8.82 -2.94
CA LEU A 442 -32.12 9.71 -1.87
C LEU A 442 -32.67 8.92 -0.68
N ALA A 443 -33.55 7.93 -0.92
CA ALA A 443 -34.08 7.08 0.15
C ALA A 443 -32.97 6.34 0.90
N ILE A 444 -32.05 5.73 0.17
CA ILE A 444 -30.92 4.98 0.76
C ILE A 444 -30.03 5.91 1.58
N LYS A 445 -29.61 7.04 1.02
CA LYS A 445 -28.78 8.04 1.70
C LYS A 445 -29.47 8.63 2.94
N THR A 446 -30.77 8.89 2.87
CA THR A 446 -31.54 9.39 4.03
C THR A 446 -31.60 8.35 5.16
N VAL A 447 -31.81 7.07 4.85
CA VAL A 447 -31.81 5.99 5.86
C VAL A 447 -30.44 5.76 6.48
N LEU A 448 -29.38 6.02 5.72
CA LEU A 448 -27.98 5.88 6.15
C LEU A 448 -27.37 7.18 6.68
N ALA A 449 -28.10 8.29 6.68
CA ALA A 449 -27.61 9.58 7.15
C ALA A 449 -26.94 9.46 8.54
N GLY A 450 -25.76 10.03 8.70
CA GLY A 450 -24.92 9.90 9.90
C GLY A 450 -24.09 8.61 9.99
N ARG A 451 -24.16 7.73 8.97
CA ARG A 451 -23.30 6.53 8.82
C ARG A 451 -22.56 6.51 7.48
N ASP A 452 -22.93 7.41 6.59
CA ASP A 452 -22.25 7.64 5.31
C ASP A 452 -21.05 8.58 5.55
N GLU A 453 -19.91 8.21 5.03
CA GLU A 453 -18.63 8.95 5.21
C GLU A 453 -18.43 10.05 4.17
N ILE A 454 -19.36 10.21 3.20
CA ILE A 454 -19.23 11.17 2.11
C ILE A 454 -19.99 12.45 2.47
N ASP A 455 -19.28 13.55 2.61
CA ASP A 455 -19.86 14.83 3.04
C ASP A 455 -20.73 15.51 1.99
N THR A 456 -20.38 15.40 0.70
CA THR A 456 -21.05 16.12 -0.39
C THR A 456 -21.80 15.19 -1.31
N LEU A 457 -23.10 15.46 -1.48
CA LEU A 457 -24.00 14.70 -2.35
C LEU A 457 -24.59 15.60 -3.43
N ILE A 458 -24.47 15.20 -4.70
CA ILE A 458 -25.08 15.90 -5.83
C ILE A 458 -26.24 15.08 -6.38
N PHE A 459 -27.42 15.69 -6.50
CA PHE A 459 -28.60 15.08 -7.10
C PHE A 459 -28.98 15.78 -8.40
N ASP A 460 -28.92 15.04 -9.50
CA ASP A 460 -29.43 15.46 -10.81
C ASP A 460 -30.65 14.65 -11.19
N GLU A 461 -31.53 15.27 -11.99
CA GLU A 461 -32.77 14.65 -12.51
C GLU A 461 -33.74 14.07 -11.46
N ILE A 462 -33.55 14.39 -10.17
CA ILE A 462 -34.37 13.86 -9.09
C ILE A 462 -35.86 14.25 -9.24
N ASP A 463 -36.10 15.33 -9.94
CA ASP A 463 -37.43 15.93 -10.24
C ASP A 463 -38.07 15.39 -11.52
N THR A 464 -37.39 14.48 -12.25
CA THR A 464 -37.92 13.92 -13.50
C THR A 464 -39.11 13.00 -13.23
N GLY A 465 -40.24 13.29 -13.90
CA GLY A 465 -41.49 12.51 -13.84
C GLY A 465 -42.28 12.69 -12.54
N ILE A 466 -42.00 13.73 -11.75
CA ILE A 466 -42.77 14.06 -10.54
C ILE A 466 -43.32 15.48 -10.58
N SER A 467 -44.34 15.74 -9.78
CA SER A 467 -44.93 17.06 -9.59
C SER A 467 -45.75 17.13 -8.29
N GLY A 468 -46.18 18.31 -7.91
CA GLY A 468 -47.14 18.53 -6.82
C GLY A 468 -46.67 17.91 -5.48
N ARG A 469 -47.48 16.99 -4.94
CA ARG A 469 -47.21 16.36 -3.63
C ARG A 469 -45.93 15.55 -3.61
N THR A 470 -45.61 14.84 -4.70
CA THR A 470 -44.37 14.05 -4.77
C THR A 470 -43.14 14.94 -4.73
N ALA A 471 -43.18 16.08 -5.41
CA ALA A 471 -42.09 17.06 -5.37
C ALA A 471 -41.83 17.61 -3.96
N TRP A 472 -42.91 17.88 -3.19
CA TRP A 472 -42.80 18.26 -1.78
C TRP A 472 -42.15 17.17 -0.93
N LYS A 473 -42.53 15.91 -1.11
CA LYS A 473 -41.95 14.79 -0.37
C LYS A 473 -40.46 14.61 -0.67
N VAL A 474 -40.07 14.77 -1.93
CA VAL A 474 -38.64 14.77 -2.32
C VAL A 474 -37.91 15.95 -1.67
N ALA A 475 -38.50 17.15 -1.69
CA ALA A 475 -37.93 18.33 -1.08
C ALA A 475 -37.72 18.17 0.45
N GLU A 476 -38.72 17.60 1.16
CA GLU A 476 -38.66 17.26 2.58
C GLU A 476 -37.48 16.28 2.86
N GLN A 477 -37.32 15.22 2.04
CA GLN A 477 -36.25 14.24 2.22
C GLN A 477 -34.85 14.83 1.91
N LEU A 478 -34.74 15.69 0.90
CA LEU A 478 -33.47 16.43 0.63
C LEU A 478 -33.12 17.34 1.80
N SER A 479 -34.11 18.02 2.37
CA SER A 479 -33.93 18.85 3.57
C SER A 479 -33.51 17.99 4.77
N VAL A 480 -34.09 16.79 5.00
CA VAL A 480 -33.66 15.87 6.05
C VAL A 480 -32.21 15.45 5.85
N LEU A 481 -31.83 15.07 4.64
CA LEU A 481 -30.49 14.63 4.30
C LEU A 481 -29.43 15.76 4.48
N SER A 482 -29.83 17.00 4.16
CA SER A 482 -28.95 18.17 4.27
C SER A 482 -28.59 18.56 5.71
N GLY A 483 -29.18 17.94 6.71
CA GLY A 483 -28.78 18.10 8.11
C GLY A 483 -27.52 17.34 8.50
N ALA A 484 -27.14 16.32 7.72
CA ALA A 484 -25.94 15.52 7.94
C ALA A 484 -24.91 15.66 6.81
N HIS A 485 -25.35 16.12 5.64
CA HIS A 485 -24.52 16.23 4.44
C HIS A 485 -24.71 17.59 3.76
N GLN A 486 -23.70 18.04 3.05
CA GLN A 486 -23.90 19.09 2.04
C GLN A 486 -24.60 18.47 0.83
N VAL A 487 -25.79 18.98 0.52
CA VAL A 487 -26.58 18.51 -0.62
C VAL A 487 -26.64 19.58 -1.70
N ILE A 488 -26.26 19.21 -2.92
CA ILE A 488 -26.37 20.06 -4.11
C ILE A 488 -27.42 19.41 -5.01
N CYS A 489 -28.50 20.13 -5.32
CA CYS A 489 -29.58 19.60 -6.14
C CYS A 489 -29.91 20.55 -7.28
N ILE A 490 -30.01 20.00 -8.49
CA ILE A 490 -30.40 20.72 -9.69
C ILE A 490 -31.86 20.41 -9.96
N THR A 491 -32.71 21.45 -10.05
CA THR A 491 -34.15 21.27 -10.22
C THR A 491 -34.81 22.35 -11.09
N HIS A 492 -36.01 22.02 -11.62
CA HIS A 492 -36.91 22.97 -12.24
C HIS A 492 -38.24 23.08 -11.46
N LEU A 493 -38.37 22.35 -10.33
CA LEU A 493 -39.57 22.32 -9.54
C LEU A 493 -39.54 23.36 -8.40
N PRO A 494 -40.50 24.25 -8.29
CA PRO A 494 -40.54 25.27 -7.25
C PRO A 494 -40.63 24.69 -5.83
N GLN A 495 -41.25 23.50 -5.66
CA GLN A 495 -41.34 22.82 -4.37
C GLN A 495 -39.96 22.46 -3.79
N ILE A 496 -39.05 21.98 -4.65
CA ILE A 496 -37.67 21.64 -4.26
C ILE A 496 -36.90 22.92 -4.03
N ALA A 497 -37.05 23.91 -4.95
CA ALA A 497 -36.34 25.19 -4.86
C ALA A 497 -36.70 25.99 -3.60
N ALA A 498 -37.95 25.91 -3.12
CA ALA A 498 -38.40 26.56 -1.90
C ALA A 498 -37.66 26.06 -0.63
N MET A 499 -37.17 24.80 -0.64
CA MET A 499 -36.42 24.21 0.48
C MET A 499 -34.92 24.62 0.51
N ALA A 500 -34.46 25.44 -0.44
CA ALA A 500 -33.04 25.85 -0.47
C ALA A 500 -32.59 26.57 0.81
N ASP A 501 -31.42 26.19 1.33
CA ASP A 501 -30.64 26.98 2.29
C ASP A 501 -29.77 28.02 1.52
N VAL A 502 -29.20 27.58 0.39
CA VAL A 502 -28.54 28.45 -0.56
C VAL A 502 -29.14 28.25 -1.95
N HIS A 503 -29.58 29.32 -2.59
CA HIS A 503 -30.21 29.26 -3.89
C HIS A 503 -29.34 29.91 -4.96
N PHE A 504 -29.12 29.20 -6.07
CA PHE A 504 -28.41 29.67 -7.24
C PHE A 504 -29.33 29.65 -8.46
N VAL A 505 -29.14 30.63 -9.32
CA VAL A 505 -29.84 30.72 -10.61
C VAL A 505 -28.84 30.59 -11.74
N ILE A 506 -29.16 29.70 -12.69
CA ILE A 506 -28.43 29.52 -13.93
C ILE A 506 -29.11 30.32 -15.03
N GLU A 507 -28.46 31.35 -15.51
CA GLU A 507 -28.97 32.27 -16.54
C GLU A 507 -28.21 32.06 -17.84
N LYS A 508 -28.90 32.17 -18.97
CA LYS A 508 -28.31 32.20 -20.29
C LYS A 508 -28.46 33.59 -20.88
N SER A 509 -27.39 34.20 -21.25
CA SER A 509 -27.35 35.41 -22.04
C SER A 509 -26.85 35.11 -23.46
N SER A 510 -27.63 35.51 -24.46
CA SER A 510 -27.23 35.37 -25.86
C SER A 510 -26.90 36.76 -26.41
N THR A 511 -25.69 36.94 -26.89
CA THR A 511 -25.29 38.04 -27.77
C THR A 511 -25.29 37.54 -29.21
N ASP A 512 -25.29 38.40 -30.21
CA ASP A 512 -25.48 38.09 -31.64
C ASP A 512 -24.60 36.94 -32.16
N ASP A 513 -23.48 36.66 -31.50
CA ASP A 513 -22.52 35.64 -31.94
C ASP A 513 -22.29 34.48 -30.92
N MET A 514 -22.69 34.62 -29.67
CA MET A 514 -22.36 33.61 -28.65
C MET A 514 -23.37 33.53 -27.49
N THR A 515 -23.64 32.30 -27.02
CA THR A 515 -24.38 32.05 -25.77
C THR A 515 -23.38 31.90 -24.62
N ILE A 516 -23.64 32.60 -23.52
CA ILE A 516 -22.87 32.49 -22.27
C ILE A 516 -23.80 32.02 -21.18
N THR A 517 -23.35 31.05 -20.39
CA THR A 517 -24.05 30.58 -19.17
C THR A 517 -23.33 31.17 -17.97
N ASP A 518 -24.09 31.81 -17.10
CA ASP A 518 -23.64 32.34 -15.82
C ASP A 518 -24.41 31.68 -14.65
N ILE A 519 -23.76 31.55 -13.49
CA ILE A 519 -24.33 30.93 -12.29
C ILE A 519 -24.10 31.91 -11.14
N ARG A 520 -25.19 32.36 -10.51
CA ARG A 520 -25.08 33.31 -9.41
C ARG A 520 -25.93 32.90 -8.21
N LYS A 521 -25.41 33.15 -7.03
CA LYS A 521 -26.17 33.07 -5.78
C LYS A 521 -27.19 34.20 -5.74
N VAL A 522 -28.40 33.88 -5.35
CA VAL A 522 -29.51 34.86 -5.26
C VAL A 522 -29.86 35.14 -3.82
N ALA A 523 -30.25 36.40 -3.55
CA ALA A 523 -30.82 36.81 -2.27
C ALA A 523 -32.27 36.37 -2.13
N ASP A 524 -32.83 36.47 -0.92
CA ASP A 524 -34.20 35.99 -0.64
C ASP A 524 -35.28 36.60 -1.55
N GLU A 525 -35.19 37.89 -1.87
CA GLU A 525 -36.15 38.56 -2.77
C GLU A 525 -36.05 38.03 -4.21
N GLU A 526 -34.83 37.83 -4.70
CA GLU A 526 -34.62 37.25 -6.02
C GLU A 526 -34.98 35.76 -6.07
N SER A 527 -34.76 35.03 -4.97
CA SER A 527 -35.22 33.64 -4.81
C SER A 527 -36.74 33.53 -4.91
N LEU A 528 -37.50 34.46 -4.31
CA LEU A 528 -38.96 34.52 -4.44
C LEU A 528 -39.41 34.83 -5.88
N ALA A 529 -38.69 35.72 -6.55
CA ALA A 529 -38.98 36.03 -7.95
C ALA A 529 -38.73 34.81 -8.86
N GLU A 530 -37.66 34.07 -8.63
CA GLU A 530 -37.34 32.83 -9.37
C GLU A 530 -38.39 31.73 -9.07
N LEU A 531 -38.80 31.58 -7.83
CA LEU A 531 -39.91 30.65 -7.47
C LEU A 531 -41.23 31.01 -8.19
N ALA A 532 -41.57 32.31 -8.28
CA ALA A 532 -42.74 32.77 -9.03
C ALA A 532 -42.60 32.45 -10.53
N ARG A 533 -41.39 32.62 -11.11
CA ARG A 533 -41.12 32.24 -12.50
C ARG A 533 -41.26 30.73 -12.73
N LEU A 534 -40.78 29.90 -11.82
CA LEU A 534 -40.91 28.43 -11.89
C LEU A 534 -42.37 27.96 -11.76
N LEU A 535 -43.26 28.75 -11.16
CA LEU A 535 -44.71 28.51 -11.12
C LEU A 535 -45.44 28.79 -12.44
N GLY A 536 -44.70 29.19 -13.50
CA GLY A 536 -45.23 29.41 -14.85
C GLY A 536 -45.78 30.83 -15.08
N SER A 537 -45.28 31.80 -14.32
CA SER A 537 -45.67 33.21 -14.49
C SER A 537 -44.62 33.95 -15.35
N ASP A 538 -44.88 34.15 -16.63
CA ASP A 538 -44.03 34.95 -17.52
C ASP A 538 -43.95 36.44 -17.08
N ALA A 539 -44.90 36.89 -16.28
CA ALA A 539 -44.88 38.19 -15.61
C ALA A 539 -44.96 37.99 -14.09
N LEU A 540 -44.14 38.70 -13.33
CA LEU A 540 -44.17 38.72 -11.85
C LEU A 540 -45.51 39.36 -11.39
N THR A 541 -46.55 38.55 -11.30
CA THR A 541 -47.84 38.97 -10.75
C THR A 541 -47.86 38.89 -9.24
N GLU A 542 -48.62 39.76 -8.57
CA GLU A 542 -48.80 39.73 -7.12
C GLU A 542 -49.26 38.34 -6.61
N ALA A 543 -50.12 37.65 -7.39
CA ALA A 543 -50.56 36.31 -7.06
C ALA A 543 -49.47 35.27 -7.12
N ALA A 544 -48.55 35.32 -8.12
CA ALA A 544 -47.42 34.40 -8.24
C ALA A 544 -46.41 34.62 -7.11
N LEU A 545 -46.13 35.87 -6.76
CA LEU A 545 -45.27 36.22 -5.63
C LEU A 545 -45.88 35.80 -4.29
N SER A 546 -47.18 35.97 -4.09
CA SER A 546 -47.89 35.51 -2.89
C SER A 546 -47.77 33.98 -2.73
N ASN A 547 -47.97 33.24 -3.82
CA ASN A 547 -47.85 31.76 -3.81
C ASN A 547 -46.37 31.32 -3.56
N ALA A 548 -45.40 31.96 -4.18
CA ALA A 548 -43.98 31.71 -3.93
C ALA A 548 -43.62 31.94 -2.44
N LYS A 549 -44.16 33.02 -1.84
CA LYS A 549 -43.94 33.33 -0.43
C LYS A 549 -44.55 32.27 0.49
N GLU A 550 -45.80 31.84 0.21
CA GLU A 550 -46.47 30.77 0.98
C GLU A 550 -45.68 29.46 0.92
N MET A 551 -45.14 29.09 -0.26
CA MET A 551 -44.27 27.92 -0.42
C MET A 551 -42.98 28.04 0.41
N LYS A 552 -42.33 29.20 0.44
CA LYS A 552 -41.12 29.44 1.22
C LYS A 552 -41.43 29.38 2.73
N GLU A 553 -42.59 29.95 3.16
CA GLU A 553 -43.06 29.87 4.55
C GLU A 553 -43.34 28.43 4.98
N GLN A 554 -43.96 27.61 4.13
CA GLN A 554 -44.18 26.19 4.36
C GLN A 554 -42.86 25.43 4.49
N ALA A 555 -41.90 25.71 3.62
CA ALA A 555 -40.58 25.10 3.67
C ALA A 555 -39.82 25.44 4.97
N ASN A 556 -39.85 26.71 5.39
CA ASN A 556 -39.23 27.15 6.63
C ASN A 556 -39.88 26.53 7.86
N ALA A 557 -41.22 26.47 7.91
CA ALA A 557 -41.94 25.80 8.98
C ALA A 557 -41.57 24.31 9.11
N PHE A 558 -41.35 23.61 7.99
CA PHE A 558 -40.86 22.22 8.01
C PHE A 558 -39.47 22.13 8.61
N LYS A 559 -38.56 23.05 8.26
CA LYS A 559 -37.17 23.07 8.77
C LYS A 559 -37.08 23.37 10.27
N GLU A 560 -37.96 24.22 10.81
CA GLU A 560 -38.02 24.56 12.23
C GLU A 560 -38.50 23.39 13.11
N VAL A 561 -39.30 22.48 12.58
CA VAL A 561 -39.82 21.28 13.30
C VAL A 561 -38.81 20.11 13.27
N ARG A 562 -37.82 20.17 12.43
CA ARG A 562 -36.75 19.16 12.25
C ARG A 562 -35.65 19.29 13.30
#